data_1648afbc5e479249719cae32d72fdc08
#
_entry.id   1648afbc5e479249719cae32d72fdc08
#
_cell.length_a   1.000
_cell.length_b   1.000
_cell.length_c   1.000
_cell.angle_alpha   90.00
_cell.angle_beta   90.00
_cell.angle_gamma   90.00
#
_symmetry.space_group_name_H-M   'P 1'
#
loop_
_entity.id
_entity.type
_entity.pdbx_description
1 polymer ?
#
loop_
_entity_poly.entity_id
_entity_poly.type
_entity_poly.pdbx_seq_one_letter_code
_entity_poly.pdbx_strand_id
1 'polypeptide(L)'
;GKRKYQQPAAYILMLNTGLRTGELLGLLNADIDLEKKTLIVRQGVKEVSRRNGTEFTSGREIKVGKPKSATSKRTVPLNRTAMDMIEDLRKEAYFGENTPLVADGNGDYTKPVNFRKRYYRILKAAGIKRKGLHSLRHTFATNLVNGQKQSDGTIKALSPRQVADLLGHSTSQITELYYVKKDTSRLNGITEGFEI
;
A
#
# COMPACT_ATOMS: atom_id res chain seq x y z
N GLY A 1 -8.92 -7.68 29.53
CA GLY A 1 -7.82 -6.91 28.96
C GLY A 1 -8.22 -6.29 27.64
N LYS A 2 -7.95 -4.98 27.44
CA LYS A 2 -8.22 -4.31 26.15
C LYS A 2 -7.46 -5.04 25.07
N ARG A 3 -8.17 -5.63 24.08
CA ARG A 3 -7.55 -6.22 22.89
C ARG A 3 -6.68 -5.16 22.21
N LYS A 4 -5.38 -5.40 22.15
CA LYS A 4 -4.47 -4.52 21.40
C LYS A 4 -4.60 -4.90 19.94
N TYR A 5 -5.43 -4.21 19.17
CA TYR A 5 -5.49 -4.35 17.72
C TYR A 5 -4.13 -4.03 17.13
N GLN A 6 -3.38 -5.03 16.74
CA GLN A 6 -2.09 -4.85 16.08
C GLN A 6 -2.23 -4.83 14.55
N GLN A 7 -3.29 -5.45 14.05
CA GLN A 7 -3.65 -5.50 12.63
C GLN A 7 -2.46 -5.87 11.72
N PRO A 8 -1.72 -6.96 11.98
CA PRO A 8 -0.57 -7.33 11.16
C PRO A 8 -0.95 -7.57 9.70
N ALA A 9 -2.15 -8.10 9.44
CA ALA A 9 -2.70 -8.32 8.12
C ALA A 9 -2.72 -7.05 7.26
N ALA A 10 -2.89 -5.86 7.88
CA ALA A 10 -2.90 -4.58 7.16
C ALA A 10 -1.54 -4.27 6.50
N TYR A 11 -0.42 -4.64 7.13
CA TYR A 11 0.91 -4.42 6.55
C TYR A 11 1.23 -5.42 5.45
N ILE A 12 0.74 -6.66 5.58
CA ILE A 12 0.86 -7.69 4.53
C ILE A 12 -0.01 -7.29 3.33
N LEU A 13 -1.20 -6.73 3.57
CA LEU A 13 -2.05 -6.17 2.51
C LEU A 13 -1.33 -5.04 1.75
N MET A 14 -0.62 -4.13 2.45
CA MET A 14 0.20 -3.10 1.79
C MET A 14 1.31 -3.70 0.92
N LEU A 15 1.95 -4.78 1.36
CA LEU A 15 2.97 -5.50 0.58
C LEU A 15 2.41 -6.15 -0.69
N ASN A 16 1.12 -6.46 -0.73
CA ASN A 16 0.46 -7.16 -1.84
C ASN A 16 -0.39 -6.25 -2.73
N THR A 17 -0.56 -4.98 -2.37
CA THR A 17 -1.40 -4.03 -3.12
C THR A 17 -0.67 -2.73 -3.46
N GLY A 18 0.45 -2.46 -2.81
CA GLY A 18 1.20 -1.23 -2.97
C GLY A 18 0.46 0.03 -2.52
N LEU A 19 -0.61 -0.08 -1.75
CA LEU A 19 -1.37 1.07 -1.23
C LEU A 19 -0.48 2.00 -0.40
N ARG A 20 -0.71 3.31 -0.54
CA ARG A 20 -0.15 4.29 0.40
C ARG A 20 -0.81 4.13 1.77
N THR A 21 -0.11 4.45 2.84
CA THR A 21 -0.68 4.37 4.21
C THR A 21 -2.03 5.08 4.31
N GLY A 22 -2.12 6.30 3.78
CA GLY A 22 -3.38 7.05 3.82
C GLY A 22 -4.50 6.44 2.98
N GLU A 23 -4.17 5.79 1.87
CA GLU A 23 -5.12 5.07 1.02
C GLU A 23 -5.67 3.83 1.77
N LEU A 24 -4.79 3.03 2.36
CA LEU A 24 -5.21 1.87 3.16
C LEU A 24 -6.10 2.28 4.35
N LEU A 25 -5.69 3.31 5.10
CA LEU A 25 -6.47 3.78 6.25
C LEU A 25 -7.79 4.47 5.86
N GLY A 26 -7.92 4.90 4.60
CA GLY A 26 -9.14 5.46 4.04
C GLY A 26 -10.02 4.44 3.31
N LEU A 27 -9.56 3.20 3.12
CA LEU A 27 -10.29 2.15 2.41
C LEU A 27 -11.49 1.69 3.24
N LEU A 28 -12.68 1.77 2.67
CA LEU A 28 -13.91 1.27 3.29
C LEU A 28 -14.13 -0.20 2.91
N ASN A 29 -14.89 -0.92 3.74
CA ASN A 29 -15.30 -2.29 3.41
C ASN A 29 -16.09 -2.36 2.10
N ALA A 30 -16.95 -1.37 1.82
CA ALA A 30 -17.72 -1.23 0.58
C ALA A 30 -16.85 -0.97 -0.68
N ASP A 31 -15.57 -0.62 -0.52
CA ASP A 31 -14.65 -0.43 -1.64
C ASP A 31 -14.05 -1.73 -2.16
N ILE A 32 -14.36 -2.87 -1.55
CA ILE A 32 -13.73 -4.17 -1.77
C ILE A 32 -14.74 -5.14 -2.36
N ASP A 33 -14.42 -5.65 -3.54
CA ASP A 33 -15.19 -6.69 -4.22
C ASP A 33 -14.32 -7.96 -4.29
N LEU A 34 -14.61 -8.92 -3.40
CA LEU A 34 -13.84 -10.17 -3.34
C LEU A 34 -14.19 -11.12 -4.49
N GLU A 35 -15.39 -11.03 -5.06
CA GLU A 35 -15.79 -11.84 -6.22
C GLU A 35 -15.02 -11.40 -7.46
N LYS A 36 -14.98 -10.08 -7.72
CA LYS A 36 -14.18 -9.49 -8.80
C LYS A 36 -12.68 -9.42 -8.48
N LYS A 37 -12.28 -9.76 -7.25
CA LYS A 37 -10.89 -9.70 -6.77
C LYS A 37 -10.28 -8.32 -6.96
N THR A 38 -10.99 -7.28 -6.58
CA THR A 38 -10.57 -5.89 -6.73
C THR A 38 -10.89 -5.04 -5.52
N LEU A 39 -10.15 -3.96 -5.34
CA LEU A 39 -10.52 -2.86 -4.46
C LEU A 39 -10.41 -1.52 -5.20
N ILE A 40 -11.16 -0.53 -4.75
CA ILE A 40 -11.19 0.82 -5.34
C ILE A 40 -10.60 1.82 -4.36
N VAL A 41 -9.55 2.53 -4.76
CA VAL A 41 -8.98 3.65 -4.02
C VAL A 41 -9.77 4.91 -4.37
N ARG A 42 -10.62 5.40 -3.45
CA ARG A 42 -11.45 6.63 -3.65
C ARG A 42 -11.03 7.79 -2.79
N GLN A 43 -10.38 7.51 -1.67
CA GLN A 43 -10.05 8.50 -0.66
C GLN A 43 -8.78 8.12 0.11
N GLY A 44 -8.33 9.03 0.94
CA GLY A 44 -7.21 8.76 1.83
C GLY A 44 -7.32 9.56 3.13
N VAL A 45 -6.72 9.00 4.17
CA VAL A 45 -6.66 9.60 5.51
C VAL A 45 -5.34 10.35 5.69
N LYS A 46 -5.43 11.57 6.20
CA LYS A 46 -4.28 12.38 6.62
C LYS A 46 -4.48 12.85 8.04
N GLU A 47 -3.39 13.04 8.73
CA GLU A 47 -3.34 13.69 10.02
C GLU A 47 -2.84 15.13 9.82
N VAL A 48 -3.66 16.11 10.16
CA VAL A 48 -3.36 17.52 10.00
C VAL A 48 -3.38 18.22 11.36
N SER A 49 -2.62 19.30 11.50
CA SER A 49 -2.70 20.15 12.68
C SER A 49 -4.07 20.82 12.74
N ARG A 50 -4.66 20.86 13.93
CA ARG A 50 -5.92 21.57 14.13
C ARG A 50 -5.73 23.07 13.89
N ARG A 51 -6.75 23.70 13.32
CA ARG A 51 -6.79 25.14 13.08
C ARG A 51 -8.10 25.70 13.61
N ASN A 52 -8.03 26.90 14.16
CA ASN A 52 -9.18 27.75 14.41
C ASN A 52 -9.03 28.98 13.50
N GLY A 53 -9.79 29.01 12.40
CA GLY A 53 -9.55 29.96 11.31
C GLY A 53 -8.16 29.77 10.68
N THR A 54 -7.34 30.82 10.70
CA THR A 54 -5.96 30.83 10.18
C THR A 54 -4.93 30.35 11.21
N GLU A 55 -5.28 30.30 12.50
CA GLU A 55 -4.37 29.98 13.58
C GLU A 55 -4.26 28.47 13.83
N PHE A 56 -3.03 28.01 14.14
CA PHE A 56 -2.80 26.65 14.56
C PHE A 56 -3.13 26.49 16.05
N THR A 57 -4.02 25.55 16.35
CA THR A 57 -4.31 25.16 17.73
C THR A 57 -3.55 23.89 18.12
N SER A 58 -3.43 23.61 19.41
CA SER A 58 -2.80 22.38 19.89
C SER A 58 -3.60 21.15 19.44
N GLY A 59 -2.87 20.11 18.99
CA GLY A 59 -3.44 18.83 18.61
C GLY A 59 -3.51 18.59 17.11
N ARG A 60 -3.87 17.35 16.76
CA ARG A 60 -4.03 16.89 15.39
C ARG A 60 -5.38 16.25 15.19
N GLU A 61 -5.94 16.41 14.02
CA GLU A 61 -7.19 15.80 13.59
C GLU A 61 -7.00 14.92 12.36
N ILE A 62 -7.90 13.97 12.18
CA ILE A 62 -7.98 13.17 10.97
C ILE A 62 -8.78 13.95 9.93
N LYS A 63 -8.21 14.09 8.74
CA LYS A 63 -8.91 14.60 7.56
C LYS A 63 -8.99 13.52 6.52
N VAL A 64 -10.21 13.13 6.18
CA VAL A 64 -10.50 12.25 5.04
C VAL A 64 -10.68 13.12 3.81
N GLY A 65 -10.03 12.78 2.73
CA GLY A 65 -10.10 13.58 1.52
C GLY A 65 -9.94 12.77 0.24
N LYS A 66 -10.47 13.32 -0.85
CA LYS A 66 -10.25 12.74 -2.18
C LYS A 66 -8.75 12.70 -2.50
N PRO A 67 -8.28 11.75 -3.29
CA PRO A 67 -6.91 11.73 -3.78
C PRO A 67 -6.58 13.05 -4.49
N LYS A 68 -5.31 13.47 -4.40
CA LYS A 68 -4.86 14.77 -4.95
C LYS A 68 -4.97 14.89 -6.47
N SER A 69 -5.01 13.77 -7.21
CA SER A 69 -5.10 13.73 -8.67
C SER A 69 -6.16 12.73 -9.11
N ALA A 70 -6.73 12.93 -10.29
CA ALA A 70 -7.68 12.00 -10.92
C ALA A 70 -7.07 10.60 -11.10
N THR A 71 -5.77 10.53 -11.40
CA THR A 71 -5.00 9.27 -11.54
C THR A 71 -4.85 8.50 -10.23
N SER A 72 -5.09 9.13 -9.08
CA SER A 72 -5.03 8.45 -7.78
C SER A 72 -6.30 7.65 -7.46
N LYS A 73 -7.45 7.95 -8.13
CA LYS A 73 -8.63 7.09 -8.09
C LYS A 73 -8.38 5.92 -9.05
N ARG A 74 -8.25 4.73 -8.52
CA ARG A 74 -7.91 3.55 -9.31
C ARG A 74 -8.51 2.29 -8.72
N THR A 75 -8.66 1.29 -9.56
CA THR A 75 -8.94 -0.09 -9.16
C THR A 75 -7.63 -0.85 -9.02
N VAL A 76 -7.47 -1.56 -7.92
CA VAL A 76 -6.29 -2.39 -7.63
C VAL A 76 -6.74 -3.85 -7.64
N PRO A 77 -6.13 -4.72 -8.48
CA PRO A 77 -6.41 -6.15 -8.45
C PRO A 77 -5.84 -6.79 -7.18
N LEU A 78 -6.55 -7.79 -6.66
CA LEU A 78 -6.18 -8.53 -5.46
C LEU A 78 -5.65 -9.92 -5.83
N ASN A 79 -4.46 -10.24 -5.33
CA ASN A 79 -3.98 -11.61 -5.31
C ASN A 79 -4.58 -12.39 -4.12
N ARG A 80 -4.36 -13.70 -4.07
CA ARG A 80 -4.90 -14.57 -3.01
C ARG A 80 -4.50 -14.07 -1.62
N THR A 81 -3.23 -13.78 -1.39
CA THR A 81 -2.76 -13.27 -0.10
C THR A 81 -3.46 -11.99 0.32
N ALA A 82 -3.67 -11.05 -0.61
CA ALA A 82 -4.39 -9.81 -0.31
C ALA A 82 -5.84 -10.07 0.11
N MET A 83 -6.52 -11.02 -0.54
CA MET A 83 -7.89 -11.41 -0.16
C MET A 83 -7.93 -12.05 1.23
N ASP A 84 -7.02 -12.99 1.52
CA ASP A 84 -6.92 -13.62 2.83
C ASP A 84 -6.68 -12.57 3.95
N MET A 85 -5.82 -11.57 3.69
CA MET A 85 -5.57 -10.47 4.64
C MET A 85 -6.78 -9.57 4.86
N ILE A 86 -7.58 -9.34 3.84
CA ILE A 86 -8.84 -8.60 3.97
C ILE A 86 -9.83 -9.38 4.84
N GLU A 87 -9.97 -10.68 4.60
CA GLU A 87 -10.83 -11.53 5.43
C GLU A 87 -10.37 -11.56 6.89
N ASP A 88 -9.07 -11.65 7.13
CA ASP A 88 -8.51 -11.64 8.50
C ASP A 88 -8.78 -10.30 9.20
N LEU A 89 -8.63 -9.18 8.49
CA LEU A 89 -8.99 -7.86 9.03
C LEU A 89 -10.49 -7.76 9.36
N ARG A 90 -11.35 -8.29 8.51
CA ARG A 90 -12.81 -8.34 8.75
C ARG A 90 -13.16 -9.25 9.94
N LYS A 91 -12.47 -10.38 10.10
CA LYS A 91 -12.64 -11.26 11.28
C LYS A 91 -12.17 -10.58 12.57
N GLU A 92 -11.09 -9.78 12.50
CA GLU A 92 -10.57 -9.05 13.67
C GLU A 92 -11.52 -7.93 14.11
N ALA A 93 -12.04 -7.14 13.15
CA ALA A 93 -12.92 -6.01 13.43
C ALA A 93 -13.73 -5.61 12.18
N TYR A 94 -15.02 -5.88 12.18
CA TYR A 94 -15.94 -5.45 11.13
C TYR A 94 -17.10 -4.65 11.75
N PHE A 95 -17.23 -3.40 11.37
CA PHE A 95 -18.26 -2.48 11.86
C PHE A 95 -19.30 -2.12 10.79
N GLY A 96 -19.26 -2.76 9.61
CA GLY A 96 -20.17 -2.56 8.49
C GLY A 96 -19.48 -2.04 7.22
N GLU A 97 -20.23 -2.03 6.12
CA GLU A 97 -19.73 -1.72 4.79
C GLU A 97 -19.12 -0.29 4.69
N ASN A 98 -19.74 0.69 5.31
CA ASN A 98 -19.32 2.09 5.25
C ASN A 98 -18.27 2.46 6.30
N THR A 99 -17.66 1.47 6.94
CA THR A 99 -16.58 1.67 7.92
C THR A 99 -15.22 1.35 7.32
N PRO A 100 -14.12 1.95 7.85
CA PRO A 100 -12.78 1.63 7.38
C PRO A 100 -12.45 0.13 7.56
N LEU A 101 -11.79 -0.48 6.57
CA LEU A 101 -11.26 -1.84 6.69
C LEU A 101 -10.26 -1.95 7.86
N VAL A 102 -9.44 -0.90 8.06
CA VAL A 102 -8.48 -0.80 9.15
C VAL A 102 -9.01 0.20 10.18
N ALA A 103 -10.15 -0.17 10.78
CA ALA A 103 -10.79 0.65 11.80
C ALA A 103 -10.00 0.66 13.12
N ASP A 104 -10.25 1.63 13.95
CA ASP A 104 -9.87 1.59 15.37
C ASP A 104 -10.89 0.79 16.20
N GLY A 105 -10.73 0.76 17.53
CA GLY A 105 -11.62 -0.04 18.40
C GLY A 105 -13.06 0.45 18.47
N ASN A 106 -13.38 1.60 17.89
CA ASN A 106 -14.73 2.19 17.85
C ASN A 106 -15.36 2.13 16.44
N GLY A 107 -14.66 1.57 15.45
CA GLY A 107 -15.11 1.58 14.05
C GLY A 107 -14.72 2.85 13.28
N ASP A 108 -13.95 3.75 13.88
CA ASP A 108 -13.49 4.98 13.28
C ASP A 108 -12.16 4.81 12.51
N TYR A 109 -11.79 5.85 11.77
CA TYR A 109 -10.52 5.86 11.05
C TYR A 109 -9.32 5.77 11.99
N THR A 110 -8.48 4.78 11.80
CA THR A 110 -7.22 4.64 12.53
C THR A 110 -6.30 5.83 12.25
N LYS A 111 -5.79 6.49 13.31
CA LYS A 111 -4.83 7.58 13.21
C LYS A 111 -3.51 7.10 12.57
N PRO A 112 -2.99 7.78 11.52
CA PRO A 112 -1.74 7.38 10.85
C PRO A 112 -0.55 7.23 11.80
N VAL A 113 -0.44 8.09 12.82
CA VAL A 113 0.61 8.00 13.84
C VAL A 113 0.51 6.71 14.65
N ASN A 114 -0.70 6.27 15.02
CA ASN A 114 -0.92 5.04 15.78
C ASN A 114 -0.62 3.80 14.93
N PHE A 115 -1.05 3.81 13.67
CA PHE A 115 -0.74 2.76 12.70
C PHE A 115 0.77 2.60 12.53
N ARG A 116 1.50 3.69 12.32
CA ARG A 116 2.96 3.69 12.21
C ARG A 116 3.66 3.21 13.50
N LYS A 117 3.16 3.60 14.68
CA LYS A 117 3.71 3.13 15.96
C LYS A 117 3.56 1.61 16.13
N ARG A 118 2.42 1.04 15.70
CA ARG A 118 2.19 -0.42 15.72
C ARG A 118 3.18 -1.13 14.79
N TYR A 119 3.34 -0.65 13.57
CA TYR A 119 4.32 -1.18 12.61
C TYR A 119 5.72 -1.25 13.19
N TYR A 120 6.20 -0.17 13.81
CA TYR A 120 7.53 -0.17 14.41
C TYR A 120 7.68 -1.12 15.60
N ARG A 121 6.62 -1.38 16.34
CA ARG A 121 6.64 -2.42 17.40
C ARG A 121 6.78 -3.82 16.79
N ILE A 122 6.08 -4.09 15.70
CA ILE A 122 6.18 -5.38 14.97
C ILE A 122 7.60 -5.57 14.45
N LEU A 123 8.19 -4.56 13.77
CA LEU A 123 9.57 -4.64 13.28
C LEU A 123 10.55 -4.91 14.43
N LYS A 124 10.40 -4.20 15.56
CA LYS A 124 11.26 -4.40 16.73
C LYS A 124 11.13 -5.82 17.30
N ALA A 125 9.91 -6.33 17.43
CA ALA A 125 9.65 -7.68 17.94
C ALA A 125 10.23 -8.77 17.01
N ALA A 126 10.26 -8.51 15.69
CA ALA A 126 10.83 -9.42 14.70
C ALA A 126 12.36 -9.24 14.50
N GLY A 127 13.02 -8.37 15.24
CA GLY A 127 14.45 -8.10 15.07
C GLY A 127 14.79 -7.40 13.75
N ILE A 128 13.81 -6.82 13.07
CA ILE A 128 14.00 -6.18 11.76
C ILE A 128 14.40 -4.71 11.95
N LYS A 129 15.44 -4.29 11.24
CA LYS A 129 15.86 -2.88 11.22
C LYS A 129 14.70 -1.97 10.82
N ARG A 130 14.52 -0.87 11.57
CA ARG A 130 13.45 0.10 11.34
C ARG A 130 13.48 0.66 9.93
N LYS A 131 12.36 0.48 9.21
CA LYS A 131 12.08 1.07 7.88
C LYS A 131 10.73 1.77 7.93
N GLY A 132 10.55 2.81 7.12
CA GLY A 132 9.26 3.52 7.03
C GLY A 132 8.18 2.67 6.35
N LEU A 133 6.90 2.94 6.62
CA LEU A 133 5.76 2.26 5.97
C LEU A 133 5.81 2.33 4.43
N HIS A 134 6.38 3.40 3.88
CA HIS A 134 6.52 3.54 2.42
C HIS A 134 7.42 2.46 1.80
N SER A 135 8.32 1.85 2.60
CA SER A 135 9.15 0.74 2.12
C SER A 135 8.33 -0.49 1.71
N LEU A 136 7.14 -0.70 2.30
CA LEU A 136 6.25 -1.80 1.92
C LEU A 136 5.77 -1.65 0.47
N ARG A 137 5.35 -0.44 0.10
CA ARG A 137 4.96 -0.10 -1.27
C ARG A 137 6.17 -0.17 -2.23
N HIS A 138 7.33 0.25 -1.77
CA HIS A 138 8.55 0.15 -2.56
C HIS A 138 8.91 -1.32 -2.84
N THR A 139 8.83 -2.18 -1.84
CA THR A 139 9.04 -3.63 -2.00
C THR A 139 8.05 -4.23 -2.99
N PHE A 140 6.75 -3.91 -2.89
CA PHE A 140 5.74 -4.35 -3.85
C PHE A 140 6.12 -3.98 -5.29
N ALA A 141 6.44 -2.72 -5.52
CA ALA A 141 6.80 -2.24 -6.85
C ALA A 141 8.07 -2.88 -7.40
N THR A 142 9.11 -2.99 -6.57
CA THR A 142 10.39 -3.63 -6.93
C THR A 142 10.18 -5.10 -7.32
N ASN A 143 9.37 -5.84 -6.56
CA ASN A 143 9.07 -7.24 -6.85
C ASN A 143 8.32 -7.41 -8.18
N LEU A 144 7.41 -6.50 -8.51
CA LEU A 144 6.68 -6.55 -9.78
C LEU A 144 7.56 -6.21 -10.98
N VAL A 145 8.45 -5.22 -10.87
CA VAL A 145 9.37 -4.83 -11.96
C VAL A 145 10.46 -5.89 -12.16
N ASN A 146 11.06 -6.38 -11.08
CA ASN A 146 12.11 -7.40 -11.18
C ASN A 146 11.58 -8.79 -11.52
N GLY A 147 10.27 -9.00 -11.35
CA GLY A 147 9.59 -10.25 -11.61
C GLY A 147 9.75 -11.28 -10.50
N GLN A 148 8.91 -12.30 -10.59
CA GLN A 148 8.90 -13.44 -9.68
C GLN A 148 9.04 -14.72 -10.48
N LYS A 149 9.93 -15.61 -10.03
CA LYS A 149 10.09 -16.92 -10.62
C LYS A 149 8.81 -17.73 -10.38
N GLN A 150 8.26 -18.28 -11.45
CA GLN A 150 7.08 -19.13 -11.43
C GLN A 150 7.49 -20.59 -11.20
N SER A 151 6.52 -21.47 -10.93
CA SER A 151 6.74 -22.90 -10.73
C SER A 151 7.32 -23.59 -11.96
N ASP A 152 7.06 -23.08 -13.15
CA ASP A 152 7.59 -23.56 -14.43
C ASP A 152 9.00 -23.03 -14.75
N GLY A 153 9.60 -22.25 -13.83
CA GLY A 153 10.92 -21.65 -14.00
C GLY A 153 10.93 -20.31 -14.74
N THR A 154 9.82 -19.88 -15.33
CA THR A 154 9.71 -18.57 -16.01
C THR A 154 9.73 -17.43 -15.00
N ILE A 155 10.11 -16.21 -15.46
CA ILE A 155 10.05 -14.99 -14.65
C ILE A 155 8.88 -14.14 -15.15
N LYS A 156 7.87 -13.95 -14.31
CA LYS A 156 6.76 -13.05 -14.59
C LYS A 156 7.06 -11.68 -14.01
N ALA A 157 7.31 -10.70 -14.86
CA ALA A 157 7.55 -9.30 -14.50
C ALA A 157 6.53 -8.38 -15.18
N LEU A 158 6.29 -7.22 -14.59
CA LEU A 158 5.48 -6.16 -15.18
C LEU A 158 6.39 -5.05 -15.68
N SER A 159 5.98 -4.40 -16.78
CA SER A 159 6.69 -3.21 -17.24
C SER A 159 6.59 -2.07 -16.21
N PRO A 160 7.57 -1.15 -16.15
CA PRO A 160 7.50 0.02 -15.28
C PRO A 160 6.20 0.82 -15.43
N ARG A 161 5.66 0.89 -16.64
CA ARG A 161 4.38 1.56 -16.93
C ARG A 161 3.21 0.87 -16.24
N GLN A 162 3.11 -0.46 -16.37
CA GLN A 162 2.04 -1.21 -15.68
C GLN A 162 2.12 -1.07 -14.16
N VAL A 163 3.33 -1.07 -13.60
CA VAL A 163 3.53 -0.85 -12.17
C VAL A 163 3.15 0.58 -11.77
N ALA A 164 3.47 1.58 -12.60
CA ALA A 164 3.07 2.98 -12.35
C ALA A 164 1.54 3.12 -12.33
N ASP A 165 0.85 2.48 -13.26
CA ASP A 165 -0.62 2.50 -13.32
C ASP A 165 -1.24 1.84 -12.09
N LEU A 166 -0.75 0.67 -11.66
CA LEU A 166 -1.18 0.00 -10.43
C LEU A 166 -0.97 0.87 -9.18
N LEU A 167 0.14 1.58 -9.13
CA LEU A 167 0.48 2.46 -8.01
C LEU A 167 -0.25 3.80 -8.05
N GLY A 168 -0.84 4.19 -9.19
CA GLY A 168 -1.41 5.52 -9.39
C GLY A 168 -0.33 6.61 -9.37
N HIS A 169 0.79 6.37 -10.06
CA HIS A 169 1.79 7.37 -10.37
C HIS A 169 1.35 8.16 -11.61
N SER A 170 1.55 9.48 -11.59
CA SER A 170 1.22 10.33 -12.74
C SER A 170 2.13 10.10 -13.94
N THR A 171 3.34 9.58 -13.71
CA THR A 171 4.33 9.26 -14.75
C THR A 171 5.05 7.96 -14.43
N SER A 172 5.48 7.23 -15.48
CA SER A 172 6.33 6.02 -15.34
C SER A 172 7.74 6.35 -14.86
N GLN A 173 8.22 7.57 -15.10
CA GLN A 173 9.56 8.03 -14.69
C GLN A 173 9.85 7.80 -13.21
N ILE A 174 8.86 8.03 -12.34
CA ILE A 174 9.01 7.75 -10.89
C ILE A 174 9.25 6.25 -10.66
N THR A 175 8.56 5.39 -11.40
CA THR A 175 8.71 3.94 -11.29
C THR A 175 10.07 3.50 -11.85
N GLU A 176 10.49 4.04 -12.97
CA GLU A 176 11.78 3.74 -13.60
C GLU A 176 12.96 4.14 -12.71
N LEU A 177 12.94 5.37 -12.18
CA LEU A 177 14.01 5.89 -11.32
C LEU A 177 14.18 5.11 -10.02
N TYR A 178 13.09 4.69 -9.40
CA TYR A 178 13.13 4.10 -8.06
C TYR A 178 13.12 2.58 -8.03
N TYR A 179 12.60 1.92 -9.08
CA TYR A 179 12.33 0.48 -9.04
C TYR A 179 13.12 -0.31 -10.07
N VAL A 180 13.49 0.30 -11.18
CA VAL A 180 14.41 -0.33 -12.13
C VAL A 180 15.82 -0.18 -11.56
N LYS A 181 16.33 -1.21 -10.91
CA LYS A 181 17.76 -1.27 -10.62
C LYS A 181 18.49 -1.21 -11.95
N LYS A 182 19.55 -0.40 -12.01
CA LYS A 182 20.59 -0.53 -13.05
C LYS A 182 21.31 -1.86 -12.86
N ASP A 183 20.63 -2.93 -13.25
CA ASP A 183 21.24 -4.24 -13.36
C ASP A 183 21.94 -4.27 -14.71
N THR A 184 23.19 -3.80 -14.68
CA THR A 184 24.06 -3.81 -15.88
C THR A 184 24.36 -5.24 -16.35
N SER A 185 24.12 -6.27 -15.52
CA SER A 185 24.27 -7.66 -15.93
C SER A 185 23.27 -8.07 -17.01
N ARG A 186 22.10 -7.39 -17.06
CA ARG A 186 21.10 -7.56 -18.14
C ARG A 186 21.53 -6.94 -19.47
N LEU A 187 22.57 -6.14 -19.47
CA LEU A 187 23.15 -5.52 -20.68
C LEU A 187 24.27 -6.37 -21.27
N ASN A 188 24.74 -7.39 -20.55
CA ASN A 188 25.74 -8.31 -21.07
C ASN A 188 25.13 -9.09 -22.25
N GLY A 189 25.78 -9.01 -23.40
CA GLY A 189 25.37 -9.65 -24.63
C GLY A 189 24.28 -8.92 -25.44
N ILE A 190 23.72 -7.80 -24.93
CA ILE A 190 22.66 -7.06 -25.68
C ILE A 190 23.17 -6.49 -27.00
N THR A 191 24.46 -6.23 -27.12
CA THR A 191 25.11 -5.73 -28.35
C THR A 191 25.68 -6.84 -29.23
N GLU A 192 25.62 -8.09 -28.77
CA GLU A 192 26.03 -9.22 -29.60
C GLU A 192 25.09 -9.35 -30.80
N GLY A 193 25.64 -9.24 -32.03
CA GLY A 193 24.87 -9.24 -33.27
C GLY A 193 24.51 -7.86 -33.81
N PHE A 194 24.89 -6.78 -33.15
CA PHE A 194 24.87 -5.42 -33.72
C PHE A 194 26.30 -5.03 -34.15
N GLU A 195 26.68 -5.45 -35.34
CA GLU A 195 27.90 -4.94 -36.00
C GLU A 195 27.51 -3.71 -36.82
N ILE A 196 28.22 -2.59 -36.64
CA ILE A 196 28.06 -1.35 -37.41
C ILE A 196 29.16 -1.31 -38.50
#